data_798e609c7a8fc0912a0d8ec01083aeeb
#
_entry.id   798e609c7a8fc0912a0d8ec01083aeeb
#
_cell.length_a   1.000
_cell.length_b   1.000
_cell.length_c   1.000
_cell.angle_alpha   90.00
_cell.angle_beta   90.00
_cell.angle_gamma   90.00
#
_symmetry.space_group_name_H-M   'P 1'
#
loop_
_entity.id
_entity.type
_entity.pdbx_description
1 polymer ?
#
loop_
_entity_poly.entity_id
_entity_poly.type
_entity_poly.pdbx_seq_one_letter_code
_entity_poly.pdbx_strand_id
1 'polypeptide(L)'
;MNAKVLLLCLLVSPLAALAQAPVIQISGANFRPLPLALSTPLVQGTESKATPQSVDDALLFDLRASGLFQVLDRASFLADAKEGMTAGSINFSRWANVGAESLVKYSLAREGDELRAEARVFNVGNGREDFKTSQSAPASEPSRLAHKVADAIYRHYTREPSPFLSSITYVRKSGANKDVWVADWDGRNARQMTSGGINVLPALGTDGVVGYTSYQGGKPDLYVQRGSDLKHIKTNEGQMATGIAFSPDGKRIAYALADGESAQIWVANAEGGGARQLTDTRFGINTSPAWSPDGKRLAFVSNRGGSPQVYVMGTDGSGVRRLTFQGNYNQTPSWSPRGDLIAFTARDERNAFDLFTVQVDSGKISRLTQDQANNEEPSFSPNGRLILFTSTRGGPSQLYVMTAEGNNQLPLPSPKDKAALTTPDWGR
;
A
#
# COMPACT_ATOMS: atom_id res chain seq x y z
N MET A 1 74.40 24.55 27.41
CA MET A 1 73.42 23.51 27.53
C MET A 1 72.30 23.80 26.52
N ASN A 2 72.35 23.10 25.36
CA ASN A 2 71.46 23.37 24.23
C ASN A 2 70.28 22.40 24.31
N ALA A 3 69.03 22.89 24.51
CA ALA A 3 67.79 22.13 24.40
C ALA A 3 67.34 22.17 22.94
N LYS A 4 67.35 21.00 22.28
CA LYS A 4 66.76 20.80 20.95
C LYS A 4 65.25 20.58 21.13
N VAL A 5 64.42 21.47 20.61
CA VAL A 5 62.97 21.30 20.50
C VAL A 5 62.69 20.45 19.24
N LEU A 6 62.12 19.26 19.42
CA LEU A 6 61.68 18.37 18.34
C LEU A 6 60.25 18.76 17.94
N LEU A 7 60.10 19.35 16.76
CA LEU A 7 58.78 19.69 16.20
C LEU A 7 58.16 18.43 15.53
N LEU A 8 57.15 17.84 16.17
CA LEU A 8 56.40 16.69 15.63
C LEU A 8 55.31 17.22 14.71
N CYS A 9 55.52 17.18 13.38
CA CYS A 9 54.46 17.45 12.42
C CYS A 9 53.45 16.28 12.37
N LEU A 10 52.27 16.43 12.97
CA LEU A 10 51.13 15.55 12.77
C LEU A 10 50.54 15.81 11.39
N LEU A 11 50.80 14.90 10.45
CA LEU A 11 50.08 14.82 9.18
C LEU A 11 48.64 14.37 9.45
N VAL A 12 47.73 15.33 9.53
CA VAL A 12 46.26 15.05 9.51
C VAL A 12 45.90 14.82 8.05
N SER A 13 45.77 13.54 7.67
CA SER A 13 45.15 13.16 6.40
C SER A 13 43.67 13.56 6.44
N PRO A 14 43.14 14.29 5.44
CA PRO A 14 41.71 14.53 5.40
C PRO A 14 41.00 13.19 5.15
N LEU A 15 40.22 12.70 6.14
CA LEU A 15 39.21 11.68 5.88
C LEU A 15 38.29 12.24 4.78
N ALA A 16 38.34 11.64 3.61
CA ALA A 16 37.35 11.88 2.57
C ALA A 16 35.98 11.48 3.17
N ALA A 17 35.18 12.47 3.52
CA ALA A 17 33.77 12.24 3.85
C ALA A 17 33.15 11.58 2.62
N LEU A 18 32.83 10.30 2.72
CA LEU A 18 31.96 9.63 1.77
C LEU A 18 30.66 10.42 1.77
N ALA A 19 30.43 11.17 0.69
CA ALA A 19 29.17 11.88 0.50
C ALA A 19 28.05 10.83 0.51
N GLN A 20 27.30 10.78 1.61
CA GLN A 20 26.11 9.95 1.69
C GLN A 20 25.13 10.46 0.63
N ALA A 21 24.54 9.53 -0.14
CA ALA A 21 23.49 9.87 -1.07
C ALA A 21 22.38 10.67 -0.34
N PRO A 22 21.81 11.69 -0.99
CA PRO A 22 20.78 12.50 -0.37
C PRO A 22 19.60 11.64 0.03
N VAL A 23 19.28 11.61 1.32
CA VAL A 23 18.06 10.97 1.82
C VAL A 23 16.90 11.92 1.54
N ILE A 24 15.92 11.47 0.74
CA ILE A 24 14.73 12.25 0.47
C ILE A 24 13.86 12.25 1.73
N GLN A 25 13.65 13.41 2.35
CA GLN A 25 12.64 13.56 3.39
C GLN A 25 11.25 13.58 2.73
N ILE A 26 10.46 12.53 2.94
CA ILE A 26 9.15 12.29 2.29
C ILE A 26 8.01 13.10 2.93
N SER A 27 8.26 13.91 3.95
CA SER A 27 7.24 14.66 4.67
C SER A 27 7.66 16.10 4.90
N GLY A 28 6.72 17.03 4.71
CA GLY A 28 6.89 18.45 4.97
C GLY A 28 6.28 19.32 3.86
N ALA A 29 5.92 20.58 4.21
CA ALA A 29 5.32 21.53 3.29
C ALA A 29 6.17 21.87 2.04
N ASN A 30 7.46 21.49 2.03
CA ASN A 30 8.41 21.75 0.95
C ASN A 30 8.88 20.48 0.21
N PHE A 31 8.19 19.35 0.38
CA PHE A 31 8.54 18.13 -0.36
C PHE A 31 8.33 18.34 -1.87
N ARG A 32 9.38 18.13 -2.65
CA ARG A 32 9.34 18.10 -4.12
C ARG A 32 9.76 16.72 -4.61
N PRO A 33 8.93 16.05 -5.42
CA PRO A 33 9.32 14.80 -6.05
C PRO A 33 10.59 14.98 -6.90
N LEU A 34 11.52 14.02 -6.81
CA LEU A 34 12.79 14.03 -7.54
C LEU A 34 12.52 13.75 -9.03
N PRO A 35 12.95 14.65 -9.95
CA PRO A 35 12.88 14.39 -11.39
C PRO A 35 13.75 13.19 -11.78
N LEU A 36 13.10 12.09 -12.15
CA LEU A 36 13.74 10.81 -12.44
C LEU A 36 13.48 10.39 -13.89
N ALA A 37 14.54 10.12 -14.62
CA ALA A 37 14.47 9.46 -15.91
C ALA A 37 14.66 7.94 -15.74
N LEU A 38 13.69 7.16 -16.22
CA LEU A 38 13.79 5.70 -16.34
C LEU A 38 14.02 5.34 -17.79
N SER A 39 15.22 4.85 -18.15
CA SER A 39 15.50 4.41 -19.52
C SER A 39 14.70 3.16 -19.89
N THR A 40 14.59 2.87 -21.18
CA THR A 40 14.14 1.54 -21.62
C THR A 40 15.16 0.47 -21.21
N PRO A 41 14.73 -0.79 -20.95
CA PRO A 41 15.65 -1.87 -20.59
C PRO A 41 16.61 -2.22 -21.72
N LEU A 42 17.86 -2.51 -21.37
CA LEU A 42 18.81 -3.18 -22.26
C LEU A 42 18.60 -4.69 -22.15
N VAL A 43 17.97 -5.29 -23.15
CA VAL A 43 17.66 -6.73 -23.14
C VAL A 43 18.86 -7.50 -23.68
N GLN A 44 19.34 -8.47 -22.88
CA GLN A 44 20.40 -9.38 -23.25
C GLN A 44 19.79 -10.74 -23.65
N GLY A 45 20.09 -11.21 -24.86
CA GLY A 45 19.55 -12.46 -25.38
C GLY A 45 18.28 -12.32 -26.20
N THR A 46 17.57 -13.43 -26.43
CA THR A 46 16.41 -13.56 -27.33
C THR A 46 15.07 -13.66 -26.58
N GLU A 47 14.86 -12.81 -25.60
CA GLU A 47 13.58 -12.77 -24.87
C GLU A 47 12.41 -12.35 -25.76
N SER A 48 11.23 -12.92 -25.51
CA SER A 48 10.01 -12.42 -26.15
C SER A 48 9.76 -10.96 -25.71
N LYS A 49 9.30 -10.11 -26.61
CA LYS A 49 9.04 -8.69 -26.30
C LYS A 49 8.08 -8.48 -25.11
N ALA A 50 7.20 -9.44 -24.83
CA ALA A 50 6.21 -9.34 -23.77
C ALA A 50 6.82 -9.32 -22.38
N THR A 51 7.90 -10.08 -22.11
CA THR A 51 8.55 -10.16 -20.80
C THR A 51 9.24 -8.84 -20.40
N PRO A 52 10.14 -8.25 -21.23
CA PRO A 52 10.71 -6.94 -20.92
C PRO A 52 9.66 -5.85 -20.77
N GLN A 53 8.60 -5.85 -21.56
CA GLN A 53 7.52 -4.89 -21.43
C GLN A 53 6.78 -5.02 -20.10
N SER A 54 6.51 -6.25 -19.66
CA SER A 54 5.84 -6.48 -18.36
C SER A 54 6.68 -5.99 -17.17
N VAL A 55 8.01 -6.21 -17.22
CA VAL A 55 8.93 -5.69 -16.19
C VAL A 55 8.94 -4.16 -16.21
N ASP A 56 9.04 -3.58 -17.41
CA ASP A 56 9.13 -2.14 -17.60
C ASP A 56 7.86 -1.41 -17.13
N ASP A 57 6.68 -1.92 -17.50
CA ASP A 57 5.39 -1.36 -17.09
C ASP A 57 5.21 -1.40 -15.57
N ALA A 58 5.63 -2.49 -14.92
CA ALA A 58 5.53 -2.62 -13.48
C ALA A 58 6.52 -1.69 -12.76
N LEU A 59 7.79 -1.65 -13.20
CA LEU A 59 8.81 -0.77 -12.61
C LEU A 59 8.42 0.71 -12.76
N LEU A 60 7.93 1.10 -13.93
CA LEU A 60 7.46 2.45 -14.20
C LEU A 60 6.28 2.82 -13.28
N PHE A 61 5.35 1.88 -13.10
CA PHE A 61 4.19 2.09 -12.21
C PHE A 61 4.62 2.26 -10.76
N ASP A 62 5.50 1.39 -10.25
CA ASP A 62 6.00 1.44 -8.87
C ASP A 62 6.66 2.78 -8.55
N LEU A 63 7.58 3.20 -9.42
CA LEU A 63 8.30 4.47 -9.24
C LEU A 63 7.35 5.68 -9.28
N ARG A 64 6.38 5.69 -10.20
CA ARG A 64 5.35 6.73 -10.26
C ARG A 64 4.46 6.74 -9.02
N ALA A 65 3.93 5.58 -8.64
CA ALA A 65 2.99 5.46 -7.53
C ALA A 65 3.63 5.77 -6.17
N SER A 66 4.95 5.62 -6.04
CA SER A 66 5.68 5.96 -4.81
C SER A 66 5.46 7.39 -4.31
N GLY A 67 5.13 8.31 -5.22
CA GLY A 67 5.07 9.74 -4.94
C GLY A 67 6.42 10.41 -4.68
N LEU A 68 7.52 9.64 -4.66
CA LEU A 68 8.88 10.16 -4.44
C LEU A 68 9.48 10.80 -5.68
N PHE A 69 9.06 10.30 -6.85
CA PHE A 69 9.66 10.66 -8.11
C PHE A 69 8.66 11.35 -9.04
N GLN A 70 9.11 12.41 -9.67
CA GLN A 70 8.52 12.90 -10.90
C GLN A 70 9.15 12.13 -12.06
N VAL A 71 8.55 10.98 -12.41
CA VAL A 71 9.07 10.16 -13.52
C VAL A 71 8.79 10.85 -14.84
N LEU A 72 9.87 11.20 -15.54
CA LEU A 72 9.82 11.97 -16.78
C LEU A 72 9.26 11.13 -17.94
N ASP A 73 8.59 11.81 -18.87
CA ASP A 73 8.06 11.17 -20.07
C ASP A 73 9.20 10.78 -21.02
N ARG A 74 9.26 9.50 -21.39
CA ARG A 74 10.25 8.97 -22.31
C ARG A 74 10.21 9.60 -23.72
N ALA A 75 9.05 10.12 -24.12
CA ALA A 75 8.93 10.83 -25.41
C ALA A 75 9.83 12.08 -25.47
N SER A 76 10.23 12.64 -24.31
CA SER A 76 11.14 13.77 -24.24
C SER A 76 12.63 13.39 -24.28
N PHE A 77 12.98 12.09 -24.23
CA PHE A 77 14.35 11.66 -24.09
C PHE A 77 15.15 11.83 -25.39
N LEU A 78 16.29 12.47 -25.28
CA LEU A 78 17.24 12.71 -26.36
C LEU A 78 18.40 11.68 -26.35
N ALA A 79 18.26 10.62 -25.57
CA ALA A 79 19.29 9.61 -25.38
C ALA A 79 19.58 8.84 -26.67
N ASP A 80 20.85 8.47 -26.88
CA ASP A 80 21.25 7.57 -27.95
C ASP A 80 20.85 6.14 -27.61
N ALA A 81 20.27 5.42 -28.58
CA ALA A 81 19.94 4.00 -28.42
C ALA A 81 21.17 3.11 -28.12
N LYS A 82 22.39 3.62 -28.36
CA LYS A 82 23.66 2.95 -28.08
C LYS A 82 24.20 3.19 -26.68
N GLU A 83 23.53 4.04 -25.85
CA GLU A 83 23.97 4.26 -24.49
C GLU A 83 23.94 2.96 -23.66
N GLY A 84 25.06 2.64 -23.03
CA GLY A 84 25.20 1.46 -22.17
C GLY A 84 24.76 1.70 -20.73
N MET A 85 25.29 0.83 -19.84
CA MET A 85 25.00 0.79 -18.41
C MET A 85 26.03 1.51 -17.53
N THR A 86 27.15 1.97 -18.09
CA THR A 86 28.26 2.57 -17.32
C THR A 86 28.31 4.08 -17.51
N ALA A 87 28.79 4.81 -16.50
CA ALA A 87 28.91 6.27 -16.57
C ALA A 87 29.66 6.76 -17.82
N GLY A 88 30.72 6.07 -18.22
CA GLY A 88 31.51 6.43 -19.42
C GLY A 88 30.78 6.23 -20.76
N SER A 89 29.64 5.49 -20.78
CA SER A 89 28.83 5.26 -21.97
C SER A 89 27.58 6.13 -22.03
N ILE A 90 27.36 7.03 -21.04
CA ILE A 90 26.16 7.85 -20.90
C ILE A 90 26.50 9.32 -21.18
N ASN A 91 25.71 9.97 -22.02
CA ASN A 91 25.77 11.40 -22.23
C ASN A 91 24.85 12.14 -21.25
N PHE A 92 25.35 12.45 -20.05
CA PHE A 92 24.57 13.08 -18.98
C PHE A 92 24.01 14.47 -19.36
N SER A 93 24.64 15.20 -20.27
CA SER A 93 24.11 16.48 -20.73
C SER A 93 22.75 16.34 -21.42
N ARG A 94 22.51 15.26 -22.16
CA ARG A 94 21.20 14.98 -22.78
C ARG A 94 20.12 14.74 -21.75
N TRP A 95 20.46 14.05 -20.67
CA TRP A 95 19.55 13.79 -19.55
C TRP A 95 19.27 15.04 -18.72
N ALA A 96 20.29 15.88 -18.51
CA ALA A 96 20.12 17.18 -17.84
C ALA A 96 19.19 18.10 -18.67
N ASN A 97 19.31 18.10 -20.00
CA ASN A 97 18.50 18.94 -20.89
C ASN A 97 17.01 18.60 -20.84
N VAL A 98 16.63 17.37 -20.50
CA VAL A 98 15.22 16.98 -20.30
C VAL A 98 14.77 17.16 -18.83
N GLY A 99 15.63 17.74 -17.99
CA GLY A 99 15.31 18.07 -16.60
C GLY A 99 15.48 16.92 -15.62
N ALA A 100 16.15 15.83 -15.99
CA ALA A 100 16.44 14.74 -15.07
C ALA A 100 17.50 15.14 -14.04
N GLU A 101 17.21 14.90 -12.76
CA GLU A 101 18.16 15.00 -11.66
C GLU A 101 18.76 13.61 -11.33
N SER A 102 17.96 12.55 -11.53
CA SER A 102 18.37 11.18 -11.39
C SER A 102 18.05 10.36 -12.65
N LEU A 103 18.93 9.42 -13.00
CA LEU A 103 18.78 8.52 -14.13
C LEU A 103 18.88 7.08 -13.67
N VAL A 104 17.86 6.28 -13.96
CA VAL A 104 17.88 4.82 -13.80
C VAL A 104 18.11 4.17 -15.16
N LYS A 105 19.25 3.46 -15.29
CA LYS A 105 19.55 2.55 -16.39
C LYS A 105 19.42 1.13 -15.88
N TYR A 106 18.81 0.23 -16.67
CA TYR A 106 18.72 -1.17 -16.26
C TYR A 106 18.80 -2.12 -17.45
N SER A 107 19.25 -3.33 -17.19
CA SER A 107 19.32 -4.42 -18.15
C SER A 107 18.52 -5.61 -17.66
N LEU A 108 18.03 -6.42 -18.61
CA LEU A 108 17.33 -7.66 -18.36
C LEU A 108 18.03 -8.80 -19.07
N ALA A 109 18.22 -9.91 -18.37
CA ALA A 109 18.73 -11.16 -18.91
C ALA A 109 17.89 -12.33 -18.38
N ARG A 110 17.79 -13.39 -19.18
CA ARG A 110 17.22 -14.65 -18.74
C ARG A 110 18.34 -15.66 -18.48
N GLU A 111 18.31 -16.24 -17.31
CA GLU A 111 19.26 -17.30 -16.89
C GLU A 111 18.44 -18.57 -16.52
N GLY A 112 18.19 -19.42 -17.52
CA GLY A 112 17.33 -20.61 -17.33
C GLY A 112 15.87 -20.21 -17.07
N ASP A 113 15.34 -20.61 -15.89
CA ASP A 113 13.98 -20.30 -15.46
C ASP A 113 13.86 -19.00 -14.66
N GLU A 114 14.95 -18.26 -14.52
CA GLU A 114 14.97 -16.96 -13.83
C GLU A 114 15.17 -15.81 -14.80
N LEU A 115 14.54 -14.68 -14.48
CA LEU A 115 14.86 -13.36 -15.02
C LEU A 115 15.76 -12.64 -14.03
N ARG A 116 16.77 -11.97 -14.53
CA ARG A 116 17.68 -11.12 -13.78
C ARG A 116 17.65 -9.70 -14.31
N ALA A 117 17.58 -8.73 -13.38
CA ALA A 117 17.72 -7.31 -13.68
C ALA A 117 18.94 -6.75 -12.96
N GLU A 118 19.79 -6.03 -13.67
CA GLU A 118 20.77 -5.12 -13.09
C GLU A 118 20.27 -3.70 -13.28
N ALA A 119 20.14 -2.93 -12.20
CA ALA A 119 19.75 -1.53 -12.27
C ALA A 119 20.85 -0.64 -11.64
N ARG A 120 21.12 0.49 -12.26
CA ARG A 120 22.07 1.51 -11.82
C ARG A 120 21.39 2.86 -11.77
N VAL A 121 21.61 3.57 -10.71
CA VAL A 121 21.09 4.92 -10.47
C VAL A 121 22.25 5.90 -10.54
N PHE A 122 22.11 6.92 -11.38
CA PHE A 122 23.12 7.95 -11.58
C PHE A 122 22.58 9.32 -11.16
N ASN A 123 23.39 10.09 -10.52
CA ASN A 123 23.19 11.52 -10.36
C ASN A 123 23.54 12.23 -11.67
N VAL A 124 22.55 12.88 -12.29
CA VAL A 124 22.73 13.50 -13.62
C VAL A 124 23.64 14.72 -13.56
N GLY A 125 23.61 15.47 -12.46
CA GLY A 125 24.38 16.70 -12.30
C GLY A 125 25.90 16.50 -12.24
N ASN A 126 26.36 15.36 -11.69
CA ASN A 126 27.80 15.07 -11.55
C ASN A 126 28.26 13.80 -12.30
N GLY A 127 27.34 13.07 -12.95
CA GLY A 127 27.62 11.88 -13.74
C GLY A 127 28.08 10.66 -12.93
N ARG A 128 27.90 10.66 -11.61
CA ARG A 128 28.34 9.55 -10.74
C ARG A 128 27.22 8.50 -10.59
N GLU A 129 27.64 7.23 -10.47
CA GLU A 129 26.78 6.14 -10.05
C GLU A 129 26.58 6.25 -8.54
N ASP A 130 25.34 6.53 -8.10
CA ASP A 130 24.98 6.66 -6.69
C ASP A 130 24.56 5.31 -6.09
N PHE A 131 24.01 4.40 -6.93
CA PHE A 131 23.51 3.12 -6.47
C PHE A 131 23.50 2.07 -7.58
N LYS A 132 23.72 0.82 -7.19
CA LYS A 132 23.60 -0.35 -8.07
C LYS A 132 22.91 -1.49 -7.33
N THR A 133 22.04 -2.20 -8.04
CA THR A 133 21.38 -3.41 -7.53
C THR A 133 21.29 -4.48 -8.61
N SER A 134 21.29 -5.74 -8.18
CA SER A 134 20.98 -6.89 -9.04
C SER A 134 19.90 -7.72 -8.34
N GLN A 135 18.81 -7.98 -9.06
CA GLN A 135 17.66 -8.72 -8.54
C GLN A 135 17.32 -9.85 -9.49
N SER A 136 16.72 -10.94 -8.97
CA SER A 136 16.17 -12.02 -9.78
C SER A 136 14.77 -12.44 -9.30
N ALA A 137 14.01 -13.03 -10.23
CA ALA A 137 12.71 -13.64 -9.96
C ALA A 137 12.44 -14.72 -11.00
N PRO A 138 11.50 -15.67 -10.73
CA PRO A 138 11.08 -16.64 -11.72
C PRO A 138 10.63 -15.98 -13.02
N ALA A 139 10.97 -16.55 -14.16
CA ALA A 139 10.59 -16.00 -15.48
C ALA A 139 9.07 -15.95 -15.70
N SER A 140 8.31 -16.71 -14.92
CA SER A 140 6.84 -16.66 -14.87
C SER A 140 6.29 -15.44 -14.11
N GLU A 141 7.14 -14.73 -13.33
CA GLU A 141 6.74 -13.61 -12.45
C GLU A 141 7.51 -12.32 -12.79
N PRO A 142 7.42 -11.79 -14.02
CA PRO A 142 8.24 -10.65 -14.45
C PRO A 142 7.94 -9.37 -13.66
N SER A 143 6.69 -9.13 -13.25
CA SER A 143 6.35 -7.97 -12.41
C SER A 143 7.00 -8.05 -11.03
N ARG A 144 7.15 -9.25 -10.46
CA ARG A 144 7.85 -9.43 -9.18
C ARG A 144 9.32 -9.01 -9.25
N LEU A 145 9.99 -9.24 -10.40
CA LEU A 145 11.33 -8.72 -10.63
C LEU A 145 11.34 -7.20 -10.60
N ALA A 146 10.39 -6.56 -11.28
CA ALA A 146 10.23 -5.11 -11.28
C ALA A 146 10.04 -4.55 -9.87
N HIS A 147 9.14 -5.15 -9.08
CA HIS A 147 8.87 -4.76 -7.69
C HIS A 147 10.13 -4.87 -6.80
N LYS A 148 10.97 -5.90 -6.99
CA LYS A 148 12.24 -6.02 -6.28
C LYS A 148 13.23 -4.90 -6.66
N VAL A 149 13.31 -4.56 -7.94
CA VAL A 149 14.15 -3.45 -8.41
C VAL A 149 13.64 -2.11 -7.86
N ALA A 150 12.34 -1.88 -7.94
CA ALA A 150 11.70 -0.68 -7.41
C ALA A 150 11.90 -0.55 -5.89
N ASP A 151 11.74 -1.64 -5.12
CA ASP A 151 11.99 -1.67 -3.68
C ASP A 151 13.45 -1.28 -3.35
N ALA A 152 14.41 -1.82 -4.09
CA ALA A 152 15.82 -1.50 -3.89
C ALA A 152 16.12 -0.01 -4.17
N ILE A 153 15.53 0.55 -5.23
CA ILE A 153 15.65 1.98 -5.55
C ILE A 153 14.96 2.82 -4.47
N TYR A 154 13.76 2.46 -4.07
CA TYR A 154 13.01 3.16 -3.02
C TYR A 154 13.80 3.20 -1.71
N ARG A 155 14.34 2.06 -1.25
CA ARG A 155 15.18 1.96 -0.05
C ARG A 155 16.46 2.78 -0.14
N HIS A 156 17.05 2.87 -1.32
CA HIS A 156 18.24 3.71 -1.53
C HIS A 156 17.96 5.17 -1.15
N TYR A 157 16.82 5.72 -1.60
CA TYR A 157 16.46 7.11 -1.36
C TYR A 157 15.83 7.39 -0.01
N THR A 158 15.08 6.44 0.57
CA THR A 158 14.26 6.68 1.76
C THR A 158 14.80 6.05 3.04
N ARG A 159 15.64 5.02 2.90
CA ARG A 159 16.08 4.13 3.99
C ARG A 159 14.93 3.36 4.66
N GLU A 160 13.72 3.43 4.11
CA GLU A 160 12.54 2.71 4.58
C GLU A 160 12.19 1.57 3.62
N PRO A 161 11.50 0.49 4.07
CA PRO A 161 10.95 -0.51 3.17
C PRO A 161 9.85 0.09 2.30
N SER A 162 9.79 -0.32 1.03
CA SER A 162 8.67 0.04 0.15
C SER A 162 7.46 -0.86 0.40
N PRO A 163 6.27 -0.52 -0.11
CA PRO A 163 5.12 -1.42 -0.11
C PRO A 163 5.11 -2.38 -1.32
N PHE A 164 6.06 -2.29 -2.25
CA PHE A 164 6.00 -2.95 -3.57
C PHE A 164 6.09 -4.48 -3.53
N LEU A 165 6.54 -5.06 -2.41
CA LEU A 165 6.63 -6.52 -2.23
C LEU A 165 5.47 -7.08 -1.41
N SER A 166 4.48 -6.26 -1.10
CA SER A 166 3.28 -6.67 -0.39
C SER A 166 2.17 -7.13 -1.33
N SER A 167 1.08 -7.63 -0.77
CA SER A 167 -0.12 -8.05 -1.50
C SER A 167 -1.33 -7.24 -1.07
N ILE A 168 -2.33 -7.21 -1.93
CA ILE A 168 -3.65 -6.65 -1.66
C ILE A 168 -4.72 -7.72 -1.82
N THR A 169 -5.83 -7.56 -1.12
CA THR A 169 -7.06 -8.32 -1.37
C THR A 169 -8.20 -7.38 -1.70
N TYR A 170 -9.15 -7.85 -2.48
CA TYR A 170 -10.32 -7.08 -2.89
C TYR A 170 -11.45 -7.99 -3.33
N VAL A 171 -12.63 -7.43 -3.48
CA VAL A 171 -13.78 -8.12 -4.06
C VAL A 171 -13.92 -7.75 -5.53
N ARG A 172 -14.08 -8.75 -6.39
CA ARG A 172 -14.45 -8.61 -7.80
C ARG A 172 -15.86 -9.10 -8.03
N LYS A 173 -16.69 -8.24 -8.64
CA LYS A 173 -18.07 -8.57 -9.01
C LYS A 173 -18.10 -9.21 -10.40
N SER A 174 -18.73 -10.39 -10.53
CA SER A 174 -18.96 -11.07 -11.79
C SER A 174 -20.41 -11.52 -11.86
N GLY A 175 -21.25 -10.81 -12.60
CA GLY A 175 -22.69 -11.03 -12.60
C GLY A 175 -23.30 -10.82 -11.20
N ALA A 176 -23.94 -11.86 -10.66
CA ALA A 176 -24.48 -11.87 -9.30
C ALA A 176 -23.45 -12.23 -8.24
N ASN A 177 -22.33 -12.84 -8.63
CA ASN A 177 -21.28 -13.27 -7.71
C ASN A 177 -20.37 -12.13 -7.30
N LYS A 178 -19.90 -12.21 -6.06
CA LYS A 178 -18.86 -11.36 -5.49
C LYS A 178 -17.80 -12.27 -4.90
N ASP A 179 -16.62 -12.25 -5.47
CA ASP A 179 -15.54 -13.16 -5.08
C ASP A 179 -14.33 -12.38 -4.58
N VAL A 180 -13.67 -12.95 -3.57
CA VAL A 180 -12.43 -12.44 -3.00
C VAL A 180 -11.27 -12.81 -3.91
N TRP A 181 -10.43 -11.84 -4.18
CA TRP A 181 -9.20 -11.96 -4.98
C TRP A 181 -8.01 -11.46 -4.17
N VAL A 182 -6.85 -12.02 -4.43
CA VAL A 182 -5.55 -11.55 -3.93
C VAL A 182 -4.65 -11.26 -5.11
N ALA A 183 -3.90 -10.17 -5.04
CA ALA A 183 -2.99 -9.74 -6.08
C ALA A 183 -1.71 -9.14 -5.48
N ASP A 184 -0.71 -8.91 -6.32
CA ASP A 184 0.39 -8.01 -5.96
C ASP A 184 -0.16 -6.63 -5.64
N TRP A 185 0.60 -5.81 -4.93
CA TRP A 185 0.17 -4.50 -4.46
C TRP A 185 -0.41 -3.59 -5.54
N ASP A 186 0.04 -3.76 -6.79
CA ASP A 186 -0.37 -2.98 -7.95
C ASP A 186 -1.51 -3.63 -8.77
N GLY A 187 -2.10 -4.70 -8.26
CA GLY A 187 -3.21 -5.43 -8.89
C GLY A 187 -2.80 -6.49 -9.91
N ARG A 188 -1.50 -6.63 -10.23
CA ARG A 188 -1.01 -7.70 -11.12
C ARG A 188 -1.03 -9.06 -10.41
N ASN A 189 -0.86 -10.13 -11.18
CA ASN A 189 -0.84 -11.52 -10.69
C ASN A 189 -2.04 -11.88 -9.82
N ALA A 190 -3.21 -11.30 -10.14
CA ALA A 190 -4.43 -11.50 -9.40
C ALA A 190 -4.90 -12.97 -9.48
N ARG A 191 -5.19 -13.56 -8.33
CA ARG A 191 -5.74 -14.91 -8.19
C ARG A 191 -7.03 -14.91 -7.40
N GLN A 192 -7.98 -15.70 -7.85
CA GLN A 192 -9.26 -15.87 -7.19
C GLN A 192 -9.10 -16.74 -5.94
N MET A 193 -9.66 -16.28 -4.81
CA MET A 193 -9.64 -17.02 -3.54
C MET A 193 -10.94 -17.73 -3.26
N THR A 194 -12.07 -17.13 -3.61
CA THR A 194 -13.39 -17.72 -3.44
C THR A 194 -14.09 -17.88 -4.79
N SER A 195 -15.02 -18.81 -4.91
CA SER A 195 -15.76 -19.07 -6.14
C SER A 195 -17.25 -19.22 -5.88
N GLY A 196 -18.01 -18.28 -6.43
CA GLY A 196 -19.47 -18.28 -6.38
C GLY A 196 -20.08 -17.69 -5.12
N GLY A 197 -21.31 -17.21 -5.25
CA GLY A 197 -22.07 -16.59 -4.17
C GLY A 197 -21.62 -15.17 -3.85
N ILE A 198 -21.80 -14.78 -2.59
CA ILE A 198 -21.46 -13.44 -2.08
C ILE A 198 -20.38 -13.60 -1.01
N ASN A 199 -19.16 -13.23 -1.35
CA ASN A 199 -17.98 -13.18 -0.49
C ASN A 199 -17.45 -11.75 -0.50
N VAL A 200 -17.41 -11.10 0.66
CA VAL A 200 -17.16 -9.65 0.79
C VAL A 200 -16.30 -9.33 2.01
N LEU A 201 -15.90 -8.06 2.12
CA LEU A 201 -15.15 -7.50 3.25
C LEU A 201 -13.90 -8.35 3.57
N PRO A 202 -13.04 -8.60 2.58
CA PRO A 202 -11.82 -9.35 2.82
C PRO A 202 -10.86 -8.54 3.69
N ALA A 203 -10.04 -9.27 4.45
CA ALA A 203 -8.91 -8.73 5.19
C ALA A 203 -7.70 -9.63 4.96
N LEU A 204 -6.53 -9.03 4.78
CA LEU A 204 -5.27 -9.73 4.60
C LEU A 204 -4.47 -9.70 5.90
N GLY A 205 -4.31 -10.87 6.51
CA GLY A 205 -3.47 -11.05 7.70
C GLY A 205 -2.01 -11.30 7.34
N THR A 206 -1.19 -11.56 8.37
CA THR A 206 0.20 -11.99 8.19
C THR A 206 0.28 -13.33 7.44
N ASP A 207 1.39 -13.57 6.76
CA ASP A 207 1.69 -14.84 6.08
C ASP A 207 0.65 -15.25 5.01
N GLY A 208 -0.02 -14.26 4.40
CA GLY A 208 -0.98 -14.48 3.32
C GLY A 208 -2.31 -15.11 3.76
N VAL A 209 -2.65 -15.03 5.05
CA VAL A 209 -3.95 -15.43 5.57
C VAL A 209 -5.00 -14.44 5.11
N VAL A 210 -6.13 -14.94 4.59
CA VAL A 210 -7.25 -14.13 4.13
C VAL A 210 -8.49 -14.43 4.97
N GLY A 211 -9.03 -13.40 5.63
CA GLY A 211 -10.34 -13.46 6.26
C GLY A 211 -11.38 -12.81 5.37
N TYR A 212 -12.62 -13.26 5.40
CA TYR A 212 -13.71 -12.64 4.65
C TYR A 212 -15.08 -12.99 5.23
N THR A 213 -16.08 -12.23 4.85
CA THR A 213 -17.48 -12.50 5.13
C THR A 213 -18.09 -13.25 3.96
N SER A 214 -18.74 -14.40 4.19
CA SER A 214 -19.43 -15.18 3.17
C SER A 214 -20.90 -15.39 3.53
N TYR A 215 -21.76 -15.33 2.51
CA TYR A 215 -23.20 -15.63 2.61
C TYR A 215 -23.52 -17.06 2.19
N GLN A 216 -22.53 -17.92 2.05
CA GLN A 216 -22.68 -19.31 1.58
C GLN A 216 -23.67 -20.13 2.44
N GLY A 217 -23.75 -19.86 3.75
CA GLY A 217 -24.69 -20.51 4.67
C GLY A 217 -26.09 -19.86 4.76
N GLY A 218 -26.43 -18.94 3.83
CA GLY A 218 -27.72 -18.22 3.85
C GLY A 218 -27.71 -16.96 4.74
N LYS A 219 -26.72 -16.80 5.62
CA LYS A 219 -26.47 -15.61 6.44
C LYS A 219 -24.98 -15.23 6.36
N PRO A 220 -24.62 -13.96 6.68
CA PRO A 220 -23.21 -13.58 6.73
C PRO A 220 -22.51 -14.23 7.93
N ASP A 221 -21.42 -14.92 7.63
CA ASP A 221 -20.51 -15.53 8.59
C ASP A 221 -19.05 -15.32 8.17
N LEU A 222 -18.11 -15.50 9.11
CA LEU A 222 -16.70 -15.27 8.87
C LEU A 222 -15.99 -16.55 8.47
N TYR A 223 -15.11 -16.42 7.50
CA TYR A 223 -14.20 -17.46 7.06
C TYR A 223 -12.76 -16.96 7.09
N VAL A 224 -11.85 -17.84 7.45
CA VAL A 224 -10.41 -17.59 7.45
C VAL A 224 -9.75 -18.68 6.62
N GLN A 225 -9.02 -18.28 5.60
CA GLN A 225 -8.31 -19.16 4.68
C GLN A 225 -6.80 -18.99 4.81
N ARG A 226 -6.10 -20.10 5.05
CA ARG A 226 -4.64 -20.17 5.09
C ARG A 226 -4.18 -21.21 4.06
N GLY A 227 -3.70 -20.76 2.89
CA GLY A 227 -3.41 -21.67 1.79
C GLY A 227 -4.66 -22.45 1.35
N SER A 228 -4.64 -23.77 1.47
CA SER A 228 -5.79 -24.64 1.20
C SER A 228 -6.69 -24.88 2.43
N ASP A 229 -6.25 -24.48 3.63
CA ASP A 229 -7.02 -24.66 4.86
C ASP A 229 -8.06 -23.56 5.02
N LEU A 230 -9.34 -23.94 5.04
CA LEU A 230 -10.48 -23.04 5.18
C LEU A 230 -11.18 -23.29 6.51
N LYS A 231 -11.24 -22.28 7.34
CA LYS A 231 -11.89 -22.31 8.63
C LYS A 231 -13.11 -21.41 8.68
N HIS A 232 -14.22 -21.96 9.12
CA HIS A 232 -15.46 -21.25 9.43
C HIS A 232 -15.44 -20.80 10.90
N ILE A 233 -15.54 -19.49 11.15
CA ILE A 233 -15.71 -18.92 12.48
C ILE A 233 -17.19 -18.94 12.80
N LYS A 234 -17.63 -19.98 13.48
CA LYS A 234 -19.04 -20.21 13.77
C LYS A 234 -19.60 -19.19 14.77
N THR A 235 -20.77 -18.68 14.46
CA THR A 235 -21.59 -17.84 15.35
C THR A 235 -22.81 -18.63 15.86
N ASN A 236 -23.48 -18.13 16.89
CA ASN A 236 -24.70 -18.72 17.37
C ASN A 236 -25.86 -18.56 16.36
N GLU A 237 -26.91 -19.34 16.54
CA GLU A 237 -28.14 -19.22 15.73
C GLU A 237 -28.72 -17.80 15.87
N GLY A 238 -29.17 -17.24 14.74
CA GLY A 238 -29.69 -15.86 14.69
C GLY A 238 -28.66 -14.76 14.66
N GLN A 239 -27.39 -15.07 14.89
CA GLN A 239 -26.29 -14.08 14.82
C GLN A 239 -25.67 -14.00 13.43
N MET A 240 -25.19 -12.80 13.05
CA MET A 240 -24.55 -12.50 11.79
C MET A 240 -23.19 -11.85 12.06
N ALA A 241 -22.11 -12.43 11.56
CA ALA A 241 -20.77 -11.86 11.73
C ALA A 241 -20.25 -11.26 10.42
N THR A 242 -19.68 -10.06 10.51
CA THR A 242 -19.19 -9.31 9.34
C THR A 242 -17.90 -8.54 9.65
N GLY A 243 -17.11 -8.26 8.62
CA GLY A 243 -16.01 -7.29 8.68
C GLY A 243 -14.88 -7.73 9.60
N ILE A 244 -14.18 -8.79 9.24
CA ILE A 244 -13.01 -9.28 9.97
C ILE A 244 -11.82 -8.34 9.81
N ALA A 245 -11.04 -8.13 10.89
CA ALA A 245 -9.74 -7.46 10.87
C ALA A 245 -8.74 -8.25 11.72
N PHE A 246 -7.53 -8.48 11.18
CA PHE A 246 -6.46 -9.16 11.91
C PHE A 246 -5.65 -8.18 12.76
N SER A 247 -5.25 -8.63 13.96
CA SER A 247 -4.28 -7.88 14.76
C SER A 247 -2.89 -7.87 14.08
N PRO A 248 -2.03 -6.87 14.36
CA PRO A 248 -0.71 -6.75 13.72
C PRO A 248 0.20 -7.96 13.93
N ASP A 249 0.03 -8.70 15.02
CA ASP A 249 0.76 -9.93 15.34
C ASP A 249 0.11 -11.20 14.73
N GLY A 250 -1.01 -11.07 14.01
CA GLY A 250 -1.75 -12.17 13.40
C GLY A 250 -2.45 -13.12 14.37
N LYS A 251 -2.40 -12.86 15.70
CA LYS A 251 -2.90 -13.79 16.72
C LYS A 251 -4.36 -13.60 17.09
N ARG A 252 -4.93 -12.45 16.78
CA ARG A 252 -6.32 -12.10 17.12
C ARG A 252 -7.06 -11.57 15.89
N ILE A 253 -8.38 -11.68 15.95
CA ILE A 253 -9.31 -11.06 15.01
C ILE A 253 -10.28 -10.16 15.76
N ALA A 254 -10.67 -9.06 15.11
CA ALA A 254 -11.80 -8.23 15.53
C ALA A 254 -12.85 -8.28 14.43
N TYR A 255 -14.13 -8.28 14.80
CA TYR A 255 -15.24 -8.36 13.87
C TYR A 255 -16.51 -7.74 14.47
N ALA A 256 -17.50 -7.48 13.64
CA ALA A 256 -18.83 -7.07 14.08
C ALA A 256 -19.74 -8.29 14.15
N LEU A 257 -20.45 -8.46 15.25
CA LEU A 257 -21.47 -9.48 15.45
C LEU A 257 -22.82 -8.82 15.69
N ALA A 258 -23.79 -9.08 14.83
CA ALA A 258 -25.14 -8.57 14.91
C ALA A 258 -26.12 -9.67 15.36
N ASP A 259 -27.12 -9.27 16.14
CA ASP A 259 -28.19 -10.13 16.66
C ASP A 259 -29.58 -9.75 16.14
N GLY A 260 -29.66 -8.87 15.14
CA GLY A 260 -30.90 -8.34 14.55
C GLY A 260 -31.31 -6.98 15.11
N GLU A 261 -31.01 -6.66 16.37
CA GLU A 261 -31.37 -5.38 17.00
C GLU A 261 -30.12 -4.45 17.14
N SER A 262 -28.96 -5.01 17.30
CA SER A 262 -27.68 -4.31 17.47
C SER A 262 -26.55 -5.00 16.72
N ALA A 263 -25.46 -4.28 16.55
CA ALA A 263 -24.19 -4.85 16.10
C ALA A 263 -23.08 -4.40 17.06
N GLN A 264 -22.28 -5.34 17.53
CA GLN A 264 -21.26 -5.09 18.52
C GLN A 264 -19.89 -5.57 18.03
N ILE A 265 -18.83 -4.89 18.46
CA ILE A 265 -17.44 -5.30 18.19
C ILE A 265 -17.05 -6.43 19.14
N TRP A 266 -16.52 -7.49 18.57
CA TRP A 266 -15.98 -8.66 19.25
C TRP A 266 -14.51 -8.85 18.91
N VAL A 267 -13.77 -9.45 19.81
CA VAL A 267 -12.39 -9.91 19.62
C VAL A 267 -12.29 -11.38 19.99
N ALA A 268 -11.60 -12.14 19.17
CA ALA A 268 -11.28 -13.55 19.40
C ALA A 268 -9.81 -13.82 19.04
N ASN A 269 -9.30 -15.02 19.36
CA ASN A 269 -8.05 -15.48 18.73
C ASN A 269 -8.27 -15.68 17.22
N ALA A 270 -7.18 -15.78 16.46
CA ALA A 270 -7.23 -15.90 14.99
C ALA A 270 -8.02 -17.13 14.52
N GLU A 271 -8.20 -18.12 15.41
CA GLU A 271 -8.95 -19.35 15.18
C GLU A 271 -10.43 -19.25 15.61
N GLY A 272 -10.89 -18.08 16.05
CA GLY A 272 -12.25 -17.83 16.50
C GLY A 272 -12.54 -18.20 17.96
N GLY A 273 -11.60 -18.83 18.67
CA GLY A 273 -11.79 -19.21 20.07
C GLY A 273 -11.64 -18.02 21.04
N GLY A 274 -12.21 -18.13 22.23
CA GLY A 274 -12.12 -17.11 23.28
C GLY A 274 -12.77 -15.79 22.90
N ALA A 275 -13.83 -15.82 22.12
CA ALA A 275 -14.55 -14.64 21.66
C ALA A 275 -15.09 -13.81 22.84
N ARG A 276 -14.83 -12.49 22.79
CA ARG A 276 -15.25 -11.55 23.82
C ARG A 276 -15.82 -10.29 23.21
N GLN A 277 -16.99 -9.87 23.70
CA GLN A 277 -17.62 -8.61 23.30
C GLN A 277 -16.86 -7.42 23.89
N LEU A 278 -16.63 -6.37 23.07
CA LEU A 278 -15.96 -5.14 23.48
C LEU A 278 -16.89 -3.94 23.60
N THR A 279 -17.95 -3.89 22.79
CA THR A 279 -18.93 -2.82 22.84
C THR A 279 -20.28 -3.38 23.31
N ASP A 280 -20.98 -2.60 24.12
CA ASP A 280 -22.32 -2.91 24.59
C ASP A 280 -23.17 -1.62 24.50
N THR A 281 -23.83 -1.41 23.39
CA THR A 281 -24.71 -0.28 23.15
C THR A 281 -26.07 -0.80 22.73
N ARG A 282 -27.05 -0.57 23.61
CA ARG A 282 -28.45 -0.95 23.32
C ARG A 282 -28.92 -0.29 22.03
N PHE A 283 -29.40 -1.07 21.06
CA PHE A 283 -29.81 -0.62 19.71
C PHE A 283 -28.72 0.10 18.91
N GLY A 284 -27.46 0.02 19.38
CA GLY A 284 -26.33 0.62 18.70
C GLY A 284 -25.74 -0.27 17.64
N ILE A 285 -25.25 0.35 16.57
CA ILE A 285 -24.52 -0.33 15.50
C ILE A 285 -23.04 0.04 15.63
N ASN A 286 -22.20 -0.96 15.93
CA ASN A 286 -20.75 -0.85 16.02
C ASN A 286 -20.15 -1.82 15.02
N THR A 287 -19.40 -1.30 14.02
CA THR A 287 -18.92 -2.07 12.87
C THR A 287 -17.52 -1.64 12.43
N SER A 288 -16.98 -2.32 11.42
CA SER A 288 -15.74 -1.97 10.73
C SER A 288 -14.55 -1.75 11.69
N PRO A 289 -14.19 -2.75 12.50
CA PRO A 289 -13.04 -2.62 13.39
C PRO A 289 -11.73 -2.54 12.60
N ALA A 290 -10.79 -1.70 13.06
CA ALA A 290 -9.43 -1.60 12.53
C ALA A 290 -8.43 -1.51 13.68
N TRP A 291 -7.40 -2.37 13.67
CA TRP A 291 -6.39 -2.41 14.73
C TRP A 291 -5.38 -1.29 14.64
N SER A 292 -5.01 -0.72 15.78
CA SER A 292 -3.81 0.11 15.88
C SER A 292 -2.54 -0.72 15.63
N PRO A 293 -1.44 -0.12 15.11
CA PRO A 293 -0.23 -0.87 14.78
C PRO A 293 0.46 -1.51 16.00
N ASP A 294 0.22 -1.01 17.20
CA ASP A 294 0.72 -1.59 18.45
C ASP A 294 -0.18 -2.71 19.01
N GLY A 295 -1.31 -3.00 18.35
CA GLY A 295 -2.28 -4.01 18.76
C GLY A 295 -3.01 -3.73 20.10
N LYS A 296 -2.94 -2.49 20.62
CA LYS A 296 -3.53 -2.11 21.93
C LYS A 296 -4.86 -1.41 21.80
N ARG A 297 -5.19 -0.87 20.64
CA ARG A 297 -6.42 -0.12 20.38
C ARG A 297 -7.14 -0.62 19.12
N LEU A 298 -8.44 -0.31 19.05
CA LEU A 298 -9.27 -0.50 17.86
C LEU A 298 -9.92 0.83 17.48
N ALA A 299 -9.87 1.17 16.19
CA ALA A 299 -10.80 2.11 15.60
C ALA A 299 -12.05 1.35 15.14
N PHE A 300 -13.22 1.96 15.20
CA PHE A 300 -14.48 1.36 14.75
C PHE A 300 -15.51 2.42 14.43
N VAL A 301 -16.53 2.05 13.69
CA VAL A 301 -17.68 2.91 13.40
C VAL A 301 -18.76 2.69 14.43
N SER A 302 -19.37 3.75 14.95
CA SER A 302 -20.50 3.66 15.87
C SER A 302 -21.52 4.76 15.63
N ASN A 303 -22.80 4.43 15.71
CA ASN A 303 -23.92 5.38 15.67
C ASN A 303 -24.42 5.79 17.06
N ARG A 304 -23.70 5.48 18.14
CA ARG A 304 -24.08 5.78 19.54
C ARG A 304 -24.34 7.26 19.82
N GLY A 305 -23.77 8.14 19.01
CA GLY A 305 -23.97 9.60 19.07
C GLY A 305 -25.00 10.12 18.05
N GLY A 306 -25.87 9.24 17.49
CA GLY A 306 -26.91 9.55 16.52
C GLY A 306 -26.57 9.16 15.09
N SER A 307 -25.41 9.56 14.55
CA SER A 307 -24.96 9.21 13.20
C SER A 307 -23.66 8.39 13.24
N PRO A 308 -23.37 7.58 12.19
CA PRO A 308 -22.14 6.82 12.09
C PRO A 308 -20.90 7.72 12.16
N GLN A 309 -20.02 7.46 13.11
CA GLN A 309 -18.79 8.19 13.34
C GLN A 309 -17.64 7.24 13.70
N VAL A 310 -16.41 7.69 13.49
CA VAL A 310 -15.22 6.94 13.88
C VAL A 310 -14.92 7.15 15.36
N TYR A 311 -14.76 6.05 16.07
CA TYR A 311 -14.38 5.98 17.49
C TYR A 311 -13.11 5.17 17.65
N VAL A 312 -12.43 5.33 18.77
CA VAL A 312 -11.33 4.46 19.22
C VAL A 312 -11.60 3.96 20.63
N MET A 313 -11.08 2.76 20.93
CA MET A 313 -11.14 2.14 22.27
C MET A 313 -9.92 1.26 22.49
N GLY A 314 -9.65 0.92 23.75
CA GLY A 314 -8.71 -0.14 24.11
C GLY A 314 -9.20 -1.52 23.67
N THR A 315 -8.30 -2.47 23.46
CA THR A 315 -8.67 -3.86 23.12
C THR A 315 -9.27 -4.63 24.29
N ASP A 316 -9.36 -4.02 25.45
CA ASP A 316 -10.16 -4.46 26.61
C ASP A 316 -11.59 -3.89 26.65
N GLY A 317 -11.93 -3.00 25.69
CA GLY A 317 -13.20 -2.28 25.61
C GLY A 317 -13.23 -0.96 26.36
N SER A 318 -12.14 -0.59 27.03
CA SER A 318 -12.05 0.64 27.83
C SER A 318 -11.75 1.88 26.98
N GLY A 319 -11.93 3.07 27.55
CA GLY A 319 -11.47 4.34 26.96
C GLY A 319 -12.11 4.70 25.63
N VAL A 320 -13.39 4.35 25.43
CA VAL A 320 -14.12 4.66 24.19
C VAL A 320 -14.16 6.17 23.98
N ARG A 321 -13.61 6.64 22.84
CA ARG A 321 -13.53 8.05 22.49
C ARG A 321 -13.93 8.27 21.03
N ARG A 322 -14.81 9.24 20.78
CA ARG A 322 -15.17 9.68 19.42
C ARG A 322 -14.01 10.50 18.83
N LEU A 323 -13.68 10.23 17.55
CA LEU A 323 -12.64 10.95 16.81
C LEU A 323 -13.21 11.94 15.80
N THR A 324 -14.32 11.60 15.15
CA THR A 324 -14.91 12.45 14.10
C THR A 324 -16.18 13.11 14.59
N PHE A 325 -16.29 14.44 14.38
CA PHE A 325 -17.41 15.26 14.83
C PHE A 325 -18.10 16.00 13.67
N GLN A 326 -17.47 16.02 12.50
CA GLN A 326 -18.00 16.64 11.29
C GLN A 326 -18.64 15.60 10.38
N GLY A 327 -19.64 16.04 9.60
CA GLY A 327 -20.40 15.15 8.74
C GLY A 327 -21.40 14.27 9.51
N ASN A 328 -22.22 13.57 8.77
CA ASN A 328 -23.26 12.70 9.31
C ASN A 328 -23.08 11.22 8.96
N TYR A 329 -22.01 10.87 8.25
CA TYR A 329 -21.77 9.50 7.81
C TYR A 329 -20.27 9.26 7.57
N ASN A 330 -19.58 8.77 8.59
CA ASN A 330 -18.16 8.44 8.56
C ASN A 330 -17.99 6.94 8.79
N GLN A 331 -17.30 6.24 7.88
CA GLN A 331 -17.23 4.77 7.85
C GLN A 331 -15.87 4.25 7.39
N THR A 332 -15.70 2.93 7.40
CA THR A 332 -14.53 2.19 6.88
C THR A 332 -13.18 2.75 7.34
N PRO A 333 -12.94 2.85 8.67
CA PRO A 333 -11.66 3.33 9.16
C PRO A 333 -10.53 2.36 8.85
N SER A 334 -9.39 2.88 8.42
CA SER A 334 -8.11 2.17 8.29
C SER A 334 -7.05 2.89 9.10
N TRP A 335 -6.37 2.18 9.99
CA TRP A 335 -5.34 2.76 10.84
C TRP A 335 -3.97 2.71 10.18
N SER A 336 -3.31 3.86 10.06
CA SER A 336 -1.94 3.97 9.55
C SER A 336 -0.99 3.09 10.37
N PRO A 337 -0.10 2.30 9.73
CA PRO A 337 0.94 1.55 10.42
C PRO A 337 1.91 2.44 11.23
N ARG A 338 1.93 3.74 10.96
CA ARG A 338 2.71 4.74 11.70
C ARG A 338 2.04 5.16 13.03
N GLY A 339 0.76 4.80 13.22
CA GLY A 339 0.01 5.01 14.46
C GLY A 339 -0.61 6.39 14.63
N ASP A 340 -0.31 7.32 13.77
CA ASP A 340 -0.64 8.75 13.86
C ASP A 340 -1.97 9.13 13.21
N LEU A 341 -2.37 8.40 12.15
CA LEU A 341 -3.53 8.72 11.32
C LEU A 341 -4.52 7.55 11.25
N ILE A 342 -5.80 7.88 11.09
CA ILE A 342 -6.84 6.96 10.63
C ILE A 342 -7.42 7.56 9.35
N ALA A 343 -7.35 6.82 8.23
CA ALA A 343 -8.10 7.14 7.01
C ALA A 343 -9.52 6.61 7.13
N PHE A 344 -10.48 7.32 6.58
CA PHE A 344 -11.89 6.93 6.60
C PHE A 344 -12.66 7.50 5.41
N THR A 345 -13.79 6.89 5.10
CA THR A 345 -14.75 7.40 4.12
C THR A 345 -15.76 8.29 4.82
N ALA A 346 -16.04 9.46 4.25
CA ALA A 346 -17.10 10.34 4.74
C ALA A 346 -17.95 10.88 3.58
N ARG A 347 -19.23 11.14 3.89
CA ARG A 347 -20.14 11.79 2.97
C ARG A 347 -19.90 13.31 2.98
N ASP A 348 -19.69 13.86 1.80
CA ASP A 348 -19.51 15.32 1.62
C ASP A 348 -20.84 16.07 1.58
N GLU A 349 -20.76 17.38 1.37
CA GLU A 349 -21.90 18.30 1.27
C GLU A 349 -22.80 18.02 0.06
N ARG A 350 -22.33 17.26 -0.94
CA ARG A 350 -23.08 16.88 -2.14
C ARG A 350 -23.62 15.46 -2.08
N ASN A 351 -23.51 14.81 -0.93
CA ASN A 351 -23.82 13.40 -0.72
C ASN A 351 -22.93 12.41 -1.51
N ALA A 352 -21.78 12.86 -2.03
CA ALA A 352 -20.74 11.99 -2.55
C ALA A 352 -19.84 11.49 -1.42
N PHE A 353 -19.21 10.35 -1.61
CA PHE A 353 -18.25 9.83 -0.66
C PHE A 353 -16.84 10.26 -1.02
N ASP A 354 -16.12 10.76 -0.03
CA ASP A 354 -14.72 11.15 -0.14
C ASP A 354 -13.88 10.55 0.99
N LEU A 355 -12.58 10.55 0.76
CA LEU A 355 -11.60 10.07 1.73
C LEU A 355 -11.05 11.21 2.56
N PHE A 356 -10.93 10.93 3.83
CA PHE A 356 -10.39 11.83 4.83
C PHE A 356 -9.39 11.08 5.71
N THR A 357 -8.51 11.83 6.35
CA THR A 357 -7.72 11.34 7.48
C THR A 357 -8.06 12.14 8.73
N VAL A 358 -7.94 11.48 9.89
CA VAL A 358 -8.00 12.13 11.20
C VAL A 358 -6.72 11.79 11.98
N GLN A 359 -6.09 12.80 12.56
CA GLN A 359 -4.98 12.61 13.49
C GLN A 359 -5.51 12.03 14.80
N VAL A 360 -4.93 10.92 15.23
CA VAL A 360 -5.41 10.16 16.40
C VAL A 360 -5.35 10.98 17.68
N ASP A 361 -4.30 11.77 17.87
CA ASP A 361 -4.09 12.53 19.12
C ASP A 361 -4.84 13.86 19.13
N SER A 362 -4.77 14.64 18.04
CA SER A 362 -5.34 16.00 17.98
C SER A 362 -6.79 16.05 17.46
N GLY A 363 -7.24 14.99 16.78
CA GLY A 363 -8.55 15.00 16.10
C GLY A 363 -8.61 15.90 14.85
N LYS A 364 -7.45 16.41 14.37
CA LYS A 364 -7.39 17.22 13.15
C LYS A 364 -7.76 16.37 11.94
N ILE A 365 -8.75 16.83 11.16
CA ILE A 365 -9.22 16.15 9.95
C ILE A 365 -8.61 16.84 8.72
N SER A 366 -8.23 16.02 7.72
CA SER A 366 -7.78 16.48 6.39
C SER A 366 -8.56 15.72 5.33
N ARG A 367 -9.08 16.41 4.30
CA ARG A 367 -9.74 15.82 3.14
C ARG A 367 -8.67 15.42 2.11
N LEU A 368 -8.75 14.20 1.58
CA LEU A 368 -7.78 13.65 0.63
C LEU A 368 -8.30 13.63 -0.81
N THR A 369 -9.61 13.47 -0.99
CA THR A 369 -10.26 13.47 -2.31
C THR A 369 -11.38 14.50 -2.36
N GLN A 370 -11.62 15.06 -3.54
CA GLN A 370 -12.68 16.05 -3.76
C GLN A 370 -13.07 16.10 -5.23
N ASP A 371 -14.38 16.26 -5.51
CA ASP A 371 -14.93 16.48 -6.86
C ASP A 371 -14.66 15.36 -7.88
N GLN A 372 -14.54 14.11 -7.42
CA GLN A 372 -14.09 12.97 -8.23
C GLN A 372 -15.04 11.76 -8.14
N ALA A 373 -16.36 11.98 -8.11
CA ALA A 373 -17.38 10.96 -7.84
C ALA A 373 -17.20 10.31 -6.45
N ASN A 374 -17.55 9.03 -6.25
CA ASN A 374 -17.37 8.37 -4.95
C ASN A 374 -15.97 7.80 -4.82
N ASN A 375 -15.35 8.07 -3.67
CA ASN A 375 -14.06 7.52 -3.25
C ASN A 375 -14.27 6.91 -1.86
N GLU A 376 -14.03 5.60 -1.72
CA GLU A 376 -14.44 4.85 -0.54
C GLU A 376 -13.39 3.80 -0.15
N GLU A 377 -13.55 3.24 1.06
CA GLU A 377 -12.86 2.03 1.52
C GLU A 377 -11.32 2.16 1.51
N PRO A 378 -10.76 3.16 2.21
CA PRO A 378 -9.31 3.35 2.25
C PRO A 378 -8.62 2.24 3.03
N SER A 379 -7.46 1.77 2.54
CA SER A 379 -6.55 0.88 3.26
C SER A 379 -5.11 1.36 3.13
N PHE A 380 -4.41 1.56 4.26
CA PHE A 380 -3.02 1.99 4.25
C PHE A 380 -2.07 0.89 3.79
N SER A 381 -1.05 1.27 3.02
CA SER A 381 0.10 0.40 2.73
C SER A 381 0.87 0.02 4.00
N PRO A 382 1.64 -1.10 4.01
CA PRO A 382 2.39 -1.57 5.18
C PRO A 382 3.37 -0.56 5.77
N ASN A 383 3.90 0.37 4.98
CA ASN A 383 4.78 1.45 5.44
C ASN A 383 4.04 2.76 5.76
N GLY A 384 2.71 2.81 5.57
CA GLY A 384 1.88 3.98 5.85
C GLY A 384 2.09 5.17 4.92
N ARG A 385 2.73 4.97 3.76
CA ARG A 385 3.02 6.05 2.80
C ARG A 385 1.99 6.18 1.69
N LEU A 386 1.28 5.08 1.40
CA LEU A 386 0.24 5.04 0.38
C LEU A 386 -1.09 4.63 0.99
N ILE A 387 -2.16 4.98 0.30
CA ILE A 387 -3.54 4.56 0.57
C ILE A 387 -4.11 3.94 -0.70
N LEU A 388 -4.55 2.69 -0.60
CA LEU A 388 -5.36 1.98 -1.59
C LEU A 388 -6.82 2.30 -1.32
N PHE A 389 -7.62 2.51 -2.35
CA PHE A 389 -9.03 2.85 -2.20
C PHE A 389 -9.85 2.50 -3.45
N THR A 390 -11.16 2.54 -3.33
CA THR A 390 -12.07 2.41 -4.49
C THR A 390 -12.53 3.76 -4.98
N SER A 391 -12.71 3.88 -6.30
CA SER A 391 -13.24 5.09 -6.93
C SER A 391 -14.15 4.76 -8.10
N THR A 392 -15.25 5.52 -8.22
CA THR A 392 -16.18 5.41 -9.36
C THR A 392 -15.99 6.52 -10.40
N ARG A 393 -14.86 7.28 -10.33
CA ARG A 393 -14.56 8.38 -11.25
C ARG A 393 -14.44 7.96 -12.71
N GLY A 394 -14.12 6.69 -12.97
CA GLY A 394 -14.01 6.09 -14.31
C GLY A 394 -15.22 5.26 -14.74
N GLY A 395 -16.34 5.30 -13.98
CA GLY A 395 -17.53 4.47 -14.19
C GLY A 395 -17.69 3.40 -13.11
N PRO A 396 -17.62 2.09 -13.41
CA PRO A 396 -17.64 1.05 -12.38
C PRO A 396 -16.50 1.25 -11.38
N SER A 397 -16.76 0.90 -10.10
CA SER A 397 -15.76 1.01 -9.05
C SER A 397 -14.47 0.28 -9.41
N GLN A 398 -13.33 0.96 -9.31
CA GLN A 398 -11.99 0.44 -9.57
C GLN A 398 -11.06 0.80 -8.43
N LEU A 399 -9.92 0.09 -8.36
CA LEU A 399 -8.89 0.33 -7.36
C LEU A 399 -7.99 1.49 -7.80
N TYR A 400 -7.68 2.35 -6.86
CA TYR A 400 -6.76 3.48 -6.99
C TYR A 400 -5.78 3.49 -5.83
N VAL A 401 -4.62 4.08 -6.07
CA VAL A 401 -3.62 4.35 -5.03
C VAL A 401 -3.29 5.83 -5.02
N MET A 402 -3.00 6.37 -3.83
CA MET A 402 -2.52 7.73 -3.63
C MET A 402 -1.50 7.79 -2.50
N THR A 403 -0.76 8.89 -2.37
CA THR A 403 0.05 9.11 -1.16
C THR A 403 -0.84 9.33 0.07
N ALA A 404 -0.31 9.15 1.26
CA ALA A 404 -1.05 9.35 2.51
C ALA A 404 -1.57 10.79 2.69
N GLU A 405 -1.00 11.75 1.96
CA GLU A 405 -1.41 13.15 1.90
C GLU A 405 -2.49 13.44 0.84
N GLY A 406 -2.93 12.42 0.08
CA GLY A 406 -3.97 12.54 -0.95
C GLY A 406 -3.46 12.93 -2.35
N ASN A 407 -2.14 13.02 -2.54
CA ASN A 407 -1.53 13.36 -3.83
C ASN A 407 -1.30 12.12 -4.70
N ASN A 408 -0.98 12.35 -5.99
CA ASN A 408 -0.56 11.31 -6.93
C ASN A 408 -1.55 10.14 -7.04
N GLN A 409 -2.83 10.48 -7.26
CA GLN A 409 -3.92 9.49 -7.35
C GLN A 409 -3.87 8.75 -8.71
N LEU A 410 -3.50 7.48 -8.69
CA LEU A 410 -3.34 6.65 -9.87
C LEU A 410 -4.29 5.44 -9.84
N PRO A 411 -4.93 5.08 -10.97
CA PRO A 411 -5.65 3.82 -11.06
C PRO A 411 -4.67 2.64 -11.06
N LEU A 412 -5.00 1.56 -10.36
CA LEU A 412 -4.31 0.30 -10.54
C LEU A 412 -4.65 -0.30 -11.92
N PRO A 413 -3.75 -1.10 -12.51
CA PRO A 413 -4.08 -1.90 -13.69
C PRO A 413 -5.37 -2.70 -13.48
N SER A 414 -6.37 -2.42 -14.30
CA SER A 414 -7.71 -3.01 -14.16
C SER A 414 -7.90 -4.23 -15.03
N PRO A 415 -8.79 -5.17 -14.65
CA PRO A 415 -9.20 -6.26 -15.53
C PRO A 415 -9.78 -5.75 -16.84
N LYS A 416 -9.51 -6.44 -17.94
CA LYS A 416 -9.97 -6.05 -19.29
C LYS A 416 -11.50 -5.97 -19.41
N ASP A 417 -12.24 -6.74 -18.63
CA ASP A 417 -13.71 -6.78 -18.62
C ASP A 417 -14.33 -5.66 -17.79
N LYS A 418 -13.53 -4.77 -17.20
CA LYS A 418 -13.99 -3.65 -16.36
C LYS A 418 -14.95 -4.07 -15.23
N ALA A 419 -14.81 -5.28 -14.72
CA ALA A 419 -15.57 -5.73 -13.56
C ALA A 419 -15.38 -4.76 -12.39
N ALA A 420 -16.46 -4.52 -11.61
CA ALA A 420 -16.36 -3.66 -10.44
C ALA A 420 -15.48 -4.32 -9.35
N LEU A 421 -14.55 -3.54 -8.80
CA LEU A 421 -13.65 -3.91 -7.71
C LEU A 421 -14.01 -3.08 -6.48
N THR A 422 -14.15 -3.74 -5.33
CA THR A 422 -14.58 -3.09 -4.07
C THR A 422 -13.87 -3.67 -2.86
N THR A 423 -14.03 -3.03 -1.72
CA THR A 423 -13.54 -3.47 -0.40
C THR A 423 -12.08 -3.92 -0.42
N PRO A 424 -11.14 -3.08 -0.89
CA PRO A 424 -9.74 -3.44 -0.86
C PRO A 424 -9.21 -3.47 0.57
N ASP A 425 -8.27 -4.39 0.82
CA ASP A 425 -7.44 -4.36 2.01
C ASP A 425 -5.99 -4.61 1.64
N TRP A 426 -5.10 -3.83 2.26
CA TRP A 426 -3.66 -3.93 2.01
C TRP A 426 -2.99 -4.71 3.14
N GLY A 427 -2.40 -5.86 2.81
CA GLY A 427 -1.71 -6.71 3.76
C GLY A 427 -0.52 -6.03 4.43
N ARG A 428 -0.30 -6.38 5.68
CA ARG A 428 0.80 -5.87 6.52
C ARG A 428 2.04 -6.74 6.46
#